data_506d7c23bb842fb8b6dd2c2363a5e285
#
_entry.id   506d7c23bb842fb8b6dd2c2363a5e285
#
_cell.length_a   1.000
_cell.length_b   1.000
_cell.length_c   1.000
_cell.angle_alpha   90.00
_cell.angle_beta   90.00
_cell.angle_gamma   90.00
#
_symmetry.space_group_name_H-M   'P 1'
#
loop_
_entity.id
_entity.type
_entity.pdbx_description
1 polymer ?
#
loop_
_entity_poly.entity_id
_entity_poly.type
_entity_poly.pdbx_seq_one_letter_code
_entity_poly.pdbx_strand_id
1 'polypeptide(L)'
;MVKGKKTIYFCQNCGYESGKWMGQCPGCKEWNTFVEETVSKTERTNARSIREEKSPVTLSGISLEDESRMNSGMKELDRVLGGGIVRGSLVLVGGDPGIGKSTLLLQVCRNLTDQKRKVLYISGEESLAQIKMRAKRIGEFGESLYLLCETNLEVIRKAIEKMRPEVVVIDSIQTMYQEEISSAPGSVSQVRESTSILMQIAKGMNITIFIVGHVTKEGVVAGPRVLEHMVDTVLYFEGDRHAVYRILRGVKNRFGSTNEIGVFEMRTEGLAEVENPSEFMLNGRPEDASGSVVACSMEGTRPILIEIQALICQSNLGIPRRTAAGTDYNRVNLLMAVLEKRAGLHLSSCDAYINIAGGIKMNEPAIDLGIILAIVSSYKDKVIDEKTIVFGEVGLSGEVRAISMAEQRIMEAKKLGFQRVIYPKVCENERTRIKGIELVGVSNVREAIRAIL
;
A
#
# COMPACT_ATOMS: atom_id res chain seq x y z
N MET A 1 -15.09 40.79 -28.26
CA MET A 1 -15.34 40.70 -26.82
C MET A 1 -14.46 39.59 -26.28
N VAL A 2 -13.50 39.90 -25.43
CA VAL A 2 -12.55 38.93 -24.87
C VAL A 2 -13.34 38.01 -23.91
N LYS A 3 -13.49 36.71 -24.24
CA LYS A 3 -14.15 35.74 -23.37
C LYS A 3 -13.34 35.65 -22.07
N GLY A 4 -13.98 35.96 -20.95
CA GLY A 4 -13.34 36.06 -19.64
C GLY A 4 -12.73 34.76 -19.19
N LYS A 5 -11.44 34.77 -18.88
CA LYS A 5 -10.75 33.73 -18.14
C LYS A 5 -11.33 33.68 -16.72
N LYS A 6 -11.79 32.52 -16.29
CA LYS A 6 -12.27 32.33 -14.92
C LYS A 6 -11.16 31.69 -14.09
N THR A 7 -10.72 32.42 -13.09
CA THR A 7 -9.78 31.87 -12.11
C THR A 7 -10.51 30.94 -11.15
N ILE A 8 -9.99 29.73 -10.96
CA ILE A 8 -10.46 28.71 -10.01
C ILE A 8 -9.26 28.28 -9.17
N TYR A 9 -9.51 28.02 -7.90
CA TYR A 9 -8.50 27.55 -6.96
C TYR A 9 -8.73 26.06 -6.69
N PHE A 10 -7.68 25.24 -6.86
CA PHE A 10 -7.72 23.80 -6.63
C PHE A 10 -6.87 23.44 -5.42
N CYS A 11 -7.40 22.58 -4.55
CA CYS A 11 -6.60 21.97 -3.51
C CYS A 11 -5.67 20.91 -4.12
N GLN A 12 -4.36 21.06 -3.97
CA GLN A 12 -3.37 20.14 -4.51
C GLN A 12 -3.42 18.75 -3.86
N ASN A 13 -3.92 18.65 -2.63
CA ASN A 13 -3.98 17.38 -1.90
C ASN A 13 -5.21 16.54 -2.30
N CYS A 14 -6.41 17.14 -2.43
CA CYS A 14 -7.66 16.39 -2.66
C CYS A 14 -8.42 16.80 -3.92
N GLY A 15 -7.97 17.84 -4.64
CA GLY A 15 -8.63 18.33 -5.84
C GLY A 15 -9.91 19.13 -5.61
N TYR A 16 -10.22 19.54 -4.36
CA TYR A 16 -11.38 20.37 -4.06
C TYR A 16 -11.30 21.71 -4.81
N GLU A 17 -12.39 22.09 -5.48
CA GLU A 17 -12.48 23.31 -6.28
C GLU A 17 -13.14 24.44 -5.51
N SER A 18 -12.58 25.65 -5.60
CA SER A 18 -13.13 26.85 -5.01
C SER A 18 -13.02 28.03 -5.96
N GLY A 19 -14.03 28.92 -5.97
CA GLY A 19 -13.98 30.18 -6.69
C GLY A 19 -13.11 31.25 -6.04
N LYS A 20 -12.56 30.98 -4.84
CA LYS A 20 -11.68 31.87 -4.09
C LYS A 20 -10.63 31.07 -3.33
N TRP A 21 -9.48 31.68 -3.08
CA TRP A 21 -8.45 31.09 -2.25
C TRP A 21 -8.93 30.95 -0.79
N MET A 22 -8.62 29.82 -0.15
CA MET A 22 -8.92 29.55 1.25
C MET A 22 -7.67 28.98 1.94
N GLY A 23 -7.40 29.42 3.17
CA GLY A 23 -6.24 28.94 3.94
C GLY A 23 -6.32 27.46 4.31
N GLN A 24 -7.52 26.96 4.58
CA GLN A 24 -7.77 25.54 4.89
C GLN A 24 -8.75 24.96 3.88
N CYS A 25 -8.44 23.78 3.37
CA CYS A 25 -9.31 23.08 2.43
C CYS A 25 -10.52 22.46 3.15
N PRO A 26 -11.77 22.75 2.72
CA PRO A 26 -12.96 22.11 3.31
C PRO A 26 -13.04 20.62 3.07
N GLY A 27 -12.43 20.11 2.01
CA GLY A 27 -12.47 18.70 1.62
C GLY A 27 -11.53 17.83 2.46
N CYS A 28 -10.25 18.18 2.55
CA CYS A 28 -9.24 17.38 3.25
C CYS A 28 -8.72 18.00 4.55
N LYS A 29 -9.18 19.22 4.91
CA LYS A 29 -8.79 19.99 6.10
C LYS A 29 -7.29 20.38 6.18
N GLU A 30 -6.54 20.17 5.13
CA GLU A 30 -5.14 20.59 5.04
C GLU A 30 -5.01 22.10 4.81
N TRP A 31 -3.93 22.68 5.35
CA TRP A 31 -3.66 24.10 5.26
C TRP A 31 -2.77 24.45 4.06
N ASN A 32 -2.98 25.63 3.45
CA ASN A 32 -2.16 26.20 2.39
C ASN A 32 -2.00 25.31 1.14
N THR A 33 -3.04 24.54 0.79
CA THR A 33 -3.03 23.59 -0.32
C THR A 33 -3.68 24.13 -1.60
N PHE A 34 -4.23 25.36 -1.60
CA PHE A 34 -4.89 25.92 -2.77
C PHE A 34 -3.91 26.59 -3.74
N VAL A 35 -4.00 26.21 -5.01
CA VAL A 35 -3.26 26.78 -6.13
C VAL A 35 -4.23 27.41 -7.10
N GLU A 36 -3.85 28.57 -7.64
CA GLU A 36 -4.62 29.31 -8.63
C GLU A 36 -4.42 28.70 -10.02
N GLU A 37 -5.51 28.34 -10.70
CA GLU A 37 -5.51 27.93 -12.10
C GLU A 37 -6.52 28.73 -12.92
N THR A 38 -6.11 29.16 -14.12
CA THR A 38 -6.98 29.82 -15.06
C THR A 38 -7.62 28.81 -16.00
N VAL A 39 -8.94 28.65 -15.89
CA VAL A 39 -9.70 27.75 -16.77
C VAL A 39 -10.39 28.58 -17.84
N SER A 40 -10.06 28.38 -19.13
CA SER A 40 -10.80 28.92 -20.24
C SER A 40 -12.09 28.10 -20.44
N LYS A 41 -13.26 28.78 -20.51
CA LYS A 41 -14.48 28.14 -20.99
C LYS A 41 -14.36 27.91 -22.51
N THR A 42 -13.77 26.79 -22.88
CA THR A 42 -13.94 26.30 -24.25
C THR A 42 -15.32 25.63 -24.30
N GLU A 43 -16.15 26.03 -25.24
CA GLU A 43 -17.40 25.34 -25.55
C GLU A 43 -17.02 23.88 -25.81
N ARG A 44 -17.67 22.94 -25.08
CA ARG A 44 -17.56 21.51 -25.37
C ARG A 44 -17.99 21.34 -26.83
N THR A 45 -17.03 21.37 -27.74
CA THR A 45 -17.24 20.88 -29.09
C THR A 45 -17.62 19.42 -28.91
N ASN A 46 -18.86 19.09 -29.31
CA ASN A 46 -19.36 17.75 -29.36
C ASN A 46 -18.40 16.88 -30.17
N ALA A 47 -17.38 16.33 -29.54
CA ALA A 47 -16.74 15.17 -30.07
C ALA A 47 -17.87 14.12 -30.12
N ARG A 48 -18.36 13.83 -31.33
CA ARG A 48 -19.24 12.71 -31.61
C ARG A 48 -18.48 11.45 -31.17
N SER A 49 -18.56 11.16 -29.86
CA SER A 49 -18.27 9.83 -29.36
C SER A 49 -19.21 8.91 -30.12
N ILE A 50 -18.70 7.77 -30.59
CA ILE A 50 -19.47 6.61 -30.93
C ILE A 50 -20.11 6.14 -29.60
N ARG A 51 -21.18 6.82 -29.20
CA ARG A 51 -22.07 6.34 -28.16
C ARG A 51 -22.99 5.36 -28.88
N GLU A 52 -22.67 4.08 -28.83
CA GLU A 52 -23.72 3.08 -28.88
C GLU A 52 -24.75 3.51 -27.83
N GLU A 53 -26.01 3.69 -28.24
CA GLU A 53 -27.11 3.94 -27.31
C GLU A 53 -27.22 2.73 -26.38
N LYS A 54 -26.61 2.86 -25.21
CA LYS A 54 -26.68 1.81 -24.19
C LYS A 54 -28.10 1.84 -23.61
N SER A 55 -28.93 0.87 -23.99
CA SER A 55 -30.23 0.66 -23.36
C SER A 55 -30.05 0.06 -21.96
N PRO A 56 -30.93 0.37 -20.99
CA PRO A 56 -30.92 -0.30 -19.69
C PRO A 56 -31.07 -1.82 -19.84
N VAL A 57 -30.25 -2.59 -19.15
CA VAL A 57 -30.31 -4.05 -19.11
C VAL A 57 -30.62 -4.52 -17.69
N THR A 58 -31.34 -5.65 -17.56
CA THR A 58 -31.59 -6.25 -16.25
C THR A 58 -30.32 -6.92 -15.73
N LEU A 59 -30.15 -6.97 -14.41
CA LEU A 59 -29.00 -7.64 -13.78
C LEU A 59 -28.86 -9.10 -14.22
N SER A 60 -29.97 -9.80 -14.38
CA SER A 60 -30.04 -11.20 -14.87
C SER A 60 -29.67 -11.35 -16.34
N GLY A 61 -29.71 -10.28 -17.12
CA GLY A 61 -29.32 -10.26 -18.54
C GLY A 61 -27.82 -10.03 -18.77
N ILE A 62 -27.06 -9.81 -17.71
CA ILE A 62 -25.61 -9.64 -17.79
C ILE A 62 -24.96 -11.01 -17.63
N SER A 63 -24.28 -11.49 -18.67
CA SER A 63 -23.47 -12.71 -18.56
C SER A 63 -22.16 -12.41 -17.84
N LEU A 64 -21.85 -13.19 -16.81
CA LEU A 64 -20.57 -13.10 -16.07
C LEU A 64 -19.40 -13.79 -16.81
N GLU A 65 -19.60 -14.24 -18.03
CA GLU A 65 -18.54 -14.88 -18.84
C GLU A 65 -17.33 -13.96 -19.13
N ASP A 66 -17.53 -12.65 -19.02
CA ASP A 66 -16.46 -11.65 -19.18
C ASP A 66 -15.65 -11.34 -17.88
N GLU A 67 -15.96 -11.98 -16.75
CA GLU A 67 -15.23 -11.80 -15.48
C GLU A 67 -13.89 -12.57 -15.38
N SER A 68 -13.39 -13.15 -16.48
CA SER A 68 -12.08 -13.79 -16.46
C SER A 68 -10.99 -12.75 -16.18
N ARG A 69 -10.52 -12.74 -14.95
CA ARG A 69 -9.36 -11.92 -14.55
C ARG A 69 -8.14 -12.37 -15.32
N MET A 70 -7.35 -11.43 -15.83
CA MET A 70 -6.07 -11.72 -16.45
C MET A 70 -5.03 -11.91 -15.34
N ASN A 71 -4.26 -12.98 -15.43
CA ASN A 71 -3.13 -13.21 -14.55
C ASN A 71 -2.00 -12.24 -14.92
N SER A 72 -1.51 -11.46 -13.96
CA SER A 72 -0.39 -10.52 -14.17
C SER A 72 0.95 -11.23 -14.34
N GLY A 73 1.01 -12.53 -14.05
CA GLY A 73 2.25 -13.30 -13.96
C GLY A 73 3.02 -13.06 -12.65
N MET A 74 2.42 -12.34 -11.71
CA MET A 74 2.97 -12.07 -10.38
C MET A 74 1.91 -12.34 -9.32
N LYS A 75 2.11 -13.37 -8.49
CA LYS A 75 1.14 -13.82 -7.47
C LYS A 75 0.86 -12.74 -6.41
N GLU A 76 1.90 -12.01 -6.02
CA GLU A 76 1.80 -10.95 -5.02
C GLU A 76 1.02 -9.74 -5.57
N LEU A 77 1.16 -9.41 -6.85
CA LEU A 77 0.34 -8.38 -7.50
C LEU A 77 -1.12 -8.86 -7.66
N ASP A 78 -1.33 -10.08 -8.15
CA ASP A 78 -2.66 -10.65 -8.33
C ASP A 78 -3.42 -10.72 -7.00
N ARG A 79 -2.75 -11.02 -5.90
CA ARG A 79 -3.32 -10.96 -4.54
C ARG A 79 -3.88 -9.58 -4.23
N VAL A 80 -3.09 -8.52 -4.42
CA VAL A 80 -3.49 -7.15 -4.12
C VAL A 80 -4.61 -6.67 -5.05
N LEU A 81 -4.62 -7.15 -6.29
CA LEU A 81 -5.70 -6.90 -7.25
C LEU A 81 -6.98 -7.70 -6.94
N GLY A 82 -6.94 -8.62 -5.98
CA GLY A 82 -8.08 -9.46 -5.60
C GLY A 82 -8.26 -10.67 -6.52
N GLY A 83 -7.16 -11.22 -7.06
CA GLY A 83 -7.13 -12.43 -7.89
C GLY A 83 -6.76 -12.18 -9.35
N GLY A 84 -6.25 -10.99 -9.69
CA GLY A 84 -5.78 -10.65 -11.04
C GLY A 84 -6.38 -9.38 -11.62
N ILE A 85 -5.94 -9.04 -12.82
CA ILE A 85 -6.29 -7.82 -13.54
C ILE A 85 -7.72 -7.95 -14.10
N VAL A 86 -8.59 -6.99 -13.77
CA VAL A 86 -9.98 -6.93 -14.28
C VAL A 86 -10.00 -6.14 -15.59
N ARG A 87 -10.63 -6.70 -16.64
CA ARG A 87 -10.77 -6.01 -17.94
C ARG A 87 -11.57 -4.73 -17.82
N GLY A 88 -11.20 -3.72 -18.59
CA GLY A 88 -11.85 -2.42 -18.57
C GLY A 88 -11.67 -1.64 -17.27
N SER A 89 -10.74 -2.05 -16.40
CA SER A 89 -10.42 -1.35 -15.16
C SER A 89 -9.36 -0.28 -15.35
N LEU A 90 -9.43 0.75 -14.49
CA LEU A 90 -8.43 1.80 -14.36
C LEU A 90 -7.71 1.63 -13.03
N VAL A 91 -6.42 1.30 -13.07
CA VAL A 91 -5.58 1.00 -11.90
C VAL A 91 -4.53 2.08 -11.72
N LEU A 92 -4.52 2.74 -10.56
CA LEU A 92 -3.49 3.71 -10.19
C LEU A 92 -2.40 3.01 -9.36
N VAL A 93 -1.14 3.18 -9.76
CA VAL A 93 0.03 2.74 -9.02
C VAL A 93 0.79 3.97 -8.54
N GLY A 94 0.63 4.29 -7.26
CA GLY A 94 1.25 5.43 -6.58
C GLY A 94 2.49 5.03 -5.77
N GLY A 95 3.26 6.02 -5.34
CA GLY A 95 4.42 5.84 -4.47
C GLY A 95 5.57 6.80 -4.79
N ASP A 96 6.58 6.83 -3.93
CA ASP A 96 7.74 7.71 -4.06
C ASP A 96 8.50 7.49 -5.38
N PRO A 97 9.16 8.53 -5.93
CA PRO A 97 10.06 8.36 -7.07
C PRO A 97 11.16 7.35 -6.78
N GLY A 98 11.44 6.45 -7.73
CA GLY A 98 12.49 5.43 -7.59
C GLY A 98 12.10 4.22 -6.74
N ILE A 99 10.85 4.10 -6.23
CA ILE A 99 10.40 2.97 -5.40
C ILE A 99 10.24 1.65 -6.20
N GLY A 100 10.09 1.70 -7.53
CA GLY A 100 9.96 0.52 -8.38
C GLY A 100 8.67 0.42 -9.20
N LYS A 101 7.80 1.46 -9.22
CA LYS A 101 6.51 1.46 -9.94
C LYS A 101 6.65 1.06 -11.41
N SER A 102 7.49 1.79 -12.14
CA SER A 102 7.72 1.56 -13.57
C SER A 102 8.40 0.21 -13.84
N THR A 103 9.23 -0.28 -12.90
CA THR A 103 9.83 -1.63 -12.98
C THR A 103 8.77 -2.70 -12.84
N LEU A 104 7.88 -2.59 -11.85
CA LEU A 104 6.76 -3.52 -11.68
C LEU A 104 5.92 -3.61 -12.94
N LEU A 105 5.48 -2.46 -13.47
CA LEU A 105 4.61 -2.44 -14.64
C LEU A 105 5.30 -2.95 -15.90
N LEU A 106 6.59 -2.71 -16.05
CA LEU A 106 7.35 -3.27 -17.16
C LEU A 106 7.48 -4.80 -17.05
N GLN A 107 7.65 -5.36 -15.84
CA GLN A 107 7.61 -6.80 -15.60
C GLN A 107 6.23 -7.40 -15.89
N VAL A 108 5.16 -6.72 -15.48
CA VAL A 108 3.78 -7.11 -15.82
C VAL A 108 3.59 -7.13 -17.35
N CYS A 109 4.08 -6.10 -18.06
CA CYS A 109 4.04 -6.07 -19.53
C CYS A 109 4.74 -7.29 -20.13
N ARG A 110 5.94 -7.65 -19.62
CA ARG A 110 6.65 -8.86 -20.05
C ARG A 110 5.80 -10.11 -19.87
N ASN A 111 5.30 -10.34 -18.67
CA ASN A 111 4.52 -11.52 -18.36
C ASN A 111 3.22 -11.62 -19.18
N LEU A 112 2.58 -10.49 -19.48
CA LEU A 112 1.39 -10.45 -20.34
C LEU A 112 1.74 -10.76 -21.80
N THR A 113 2.88 -10.29 -22.31
CA THR A 113 3.30 -10.58 -23.67
C THR A 113 3.73 -12.04 -23.84
N ASP A 114 4.28 -12.69 -22.81
CA ASP A 114 4.51 -14.14 -22.79
C ASP A 114 3.21 -14.93 -22.90
N GLN A 115 2.10 -14.37 -22.39
CA GLN A 115 0.73 -14.90 -22.56
C GLN A 115 0.11 -14.50 -23.92
N LYS A 116 0.90 -13.92 -24.85
CA LYS A 116 0.47 -13.42 -26.18
C LYS A 116 -0.57 -12.28 -26.11
N ARG A 117 -0.64 -11.56 -24.99
CA ARG A 117 -1.49 -10.38 -24.83
C ARG A 117 -0.86 -9.19 -25.52
N LYS A 118 -1.70 -8.37 -26.16
CA LYS A 118 -1.27 -7.14 -26.80
C LYS A 118 -1.19 -6.00 -25.80
N VAL A 119 0.00 -5.49 -25.55
CA VAL A 119 0.27 -4.49 -24.53
C VAL A 119 0.85 -3.22 -25.16
N LEU A 120 0.39 -2.04 -24.73
CA LEU A 120 0.93 -0.75 -25.12
C LEU A 120 1.47 -0.03 -23.87
N TYR A 121 2.78 0.21 -23.85
CA TYR A 121 3.44 1.00 -22.81
C TYR A 121 3.71 2.41 -23.36
N ILE A 122 3.14 3.40 -22.68
CA ILE A 122 3.25 4.81 -23.04
C ILE A 122 4.08 5.52 -21.98
N SER A 123 5.18 6.15 -22.41
CA SER A 123 6.06 6.91 -21.55
C SER A 123 6.05 8.39 -21.92
N GLY A 124 5.83 9.23 -20.93
CA GLY A 124 5.99 10.68 -21.04
C GLY A 124 7.30 11.20 -20.44
N GLU A 125 8.09 10.31 -19.81
CA GLU A 125 9.32 10.72 -19.10
C GLU A 125 10.59 10.13 -19.72
N GLU A 126 10.52 8.90 -20.22
CA GLU A 126 11.68 8.18 -20.76
C GLU A 126 11.61 8.03 -22.28
N SER A 127 12.76 8.08 -22.93
CA SER A 127 12.91 7.76 -24.33
C SER A 127 12.84 6.25 -24.59
N LEU A 128 12.54 5.84 -25.82
CA LEU A 128 12.52 4.42 -26.23
C LEU A 128 13.84 3.70 -25.90
N ALA A 129 14.98 4.38 -26.03
CA ALA A 129 16.29 3.82 -25.73
C ALA A 129 16.46 3.55 -24.22
N GLN A 130 15.99 4.47 -23.36
CA GLN A 130 16.04 4.31 -21.90
C GLN A 130 15.14 3.17 -21.44
N ILE A 131 13.90 3.09 -21.96
CA ILE A 131 13.00 1.97 -21.68
C ILE A 131 13.63 0.64 -22.10
N LYS A 132 14.25 0.59 -23.30
CA LYS A 132 14.95 -0.62 -23.80
C LYS A 132 16.11 -1.04 -22.91
N MET A 133 16.91 -0.08 -22.41
CA MET A 133 17.99 -0.38 -21.45
C MET A 133 17.46 -0.97 -20.15
N ARG A 134 16.33 -0.44 -19.63
CA ARG A 134 15.69 -0.99 -18.45
C ARG A 134 15.09 -2.37 -18.70
N ALA A 135 14.43 -2.56 -19.84
CA ALA A 135 13.86 -3.83 -20.25
C ALA A 135 14.91 -4.96 -20.34
N LYS A 136 16.10 -4.66 -20.86
CA LYS A 136 17.20 -5.64 -20.94
C LYS A 136 17.62 -6.22 -19.58
N ARG A 137 17.49 -5.46 -18.49
CA ARG A 137 17.78 -5.96 -17.14
C ARG A 137 16.71 -6.90 -16.61
N ILE A 138 15.46 -6.69 -17.03
CA ILE A 138 14.30 -7.48 -16.61
C ILE A 138 14.27 -8.83 -17.35
N GLY A 139 14.75 -8.89 -18.58
CA GLY A 139 14.83 -10.08 -19.41
C GLY A 139 14.28 -9.88 -20.82
N GLU A 140 13.92 -10.98 -21.48
CA GLU A 140 13.34 -10.95 -22.82
C GLU A 140 11.83 -10.62 -22.76
N PHE A 141 11.35 -10.00 -23.83
CA PHE A 141 9.94 -9.59 -23.97
C PHE A 141 9.37 -10.19 -25.26
N GLY A 142 8.11 -10.60 -25.19
CA GLY A 142 7.37 -11.04 -26.37
C GLY A 142 7.15 -9.93 -27.40
N GLU A 143 6.94 -10.29 -28.65
CA GLU A 143 6.74 -9.36 -29.79
C GLU A 143 5.46 -8.50 -29.69
N SER A 144 4.55 -8.80 -28.76
CA SER A 144 3.29 -8.11 -28.56
C SER A 144 3.37 -6.90 -27.62
N LEU A 145 4.60 -6.50 -27.17
CA LEU A 145 4.83 -5.25 -26.45
C LEU A 145 5.12 -4.12 -27.45
N TYR A 146 4.29 -3.09 -27.40
CA TYR A 146 4.46 -1.88 -28.18
C TYR A 146 4.81 -0.72 -27.26
N LEU A 147 5.74 0.13 -27.66
CA LEU A 147 6.20 1.30 -26.93
C LEU A 147 5.81 2.57 -27.67
N LEU A 148 5.34 3.58 -26.95
CA LEU A 148 5.04 4.91 -27.47
C LEU A 148 5.58 5.97 -26.52
N CYS A 149 6.42 6.89 -27.00
CA CYS A 149 6.85 8.06 -26.25
C CYS A 149 6.01 9.24 -26.70
N GLU A 150 4.97 9.56 -25.96
CA GLU A 150 4.01 10.61 -26.26
C GLU A 150 3.35 11.13 -24.98
N THR A 151 3.01 12.41 -24.96
CA THR A 151 2.37 13.08 -23.82
C THR A 151 1.01 13.70 -24.19
N ASN A 152 0.74 13.90 -25.49
CA ASN A 152 -0.53 14.40 -25.97
C ASN A 152 -1.60 13.29 -25.96
N LEU A 153 -2.63 13.46 -25.12
CA LEU A 153 -3.69 12.47 -24.96
C LEU A 153 -4.51 12.21 -26.22
N GLU A 154 -4.65 13.19 -27.10
CA GLU A 154 -5.41 12.99 -28.33
C GLU A 154 -4.66 12.05 -29.30
N VAL A 155 -3.32 12.16 -29.36
CA VAL A 155 -2.47 11.24 -30.13
C VAL A 155 -2.49 9.84 -29.51
N ILE A 156 -2.40 9.77 -28.18
CA ILE A 156 -2.46 8.52 -27.41
C ILE A 156 -3.80 7.82 -27.66
N ARG A 157 -4.93 8.54 -27.59
CA ARG A 157 -6.26 8.01 -27.85
C ARG A 157 -6.36 7.38 -29.23
N LYS A 158 -5.93 8.10 -30.28
CA LYS A 158 -5.91 7.58 -31.66
C LYS A 158 -5.06 6.32 -31.81
N ALA A 159 -3.93 6.27 -31.13
CA ALA A 159 -3.07 5.07 -31.12
C ALA A 159 -3.76 3.88 -30.48
N ILE A 160 -4.43 4.06 -29.33
CA ILE A 160 -5.19 3.03 -28.63
C ILE A 160 -6.38 2.55 -29.50
N GLU A 161 -7.15 3.46 -30.08
CA GLU A 161 -8.29 3.15 -30.95
C GLU A 161 -7.88 2.32 -32.17
N LYS A 162 -6.76 2.66 -32.79
CA LYS A 162 -6.22 1.97 -33.97
C LYS A 162 -5.63 0.60 -33.61
N MET A 163 -4.91 0.52 -32.50
CA MET A 163 -4.15 -0.66 -32.13
C MET A 163 -5.00 -1.69 -31.39
N ARG A 164 -6.01 -1.25 -30.63
CA ARG A 164 -6.86 -2.09 -29.77
C ARG A 164 -6.04 -3.02 -28.85
N PRO A 165 -5.18 -2.48 -27.96
CA PRO A 165 -4.46 -3.30 -27.00
C PRO A 165 -5.40 -3.85 -25.92
N GLU A 166 -5.03 -4.93 -25.23
CA GLU A 166 -5.78 -5.43 -24.07
C GLU A 166 -5.40 -4.69 -22.80
N VAL A 167 -4.13 -4.27 -22.70
CA VAL A 167 -3.60 -3.54 -21.56
C VAL A 167 -2.79 -2.33 -22.05
N VAL A 168 -2.97 -1.19 -21.37
CA VAL A 168 -2.21 0.05 -21.57
C VAL A 168 -1.54 0.44 -20.28
N VAL A 169 -0.31 0.90 -20.34
CA VAL A 169 0.42 1.51 -19.21
C VAL A 169 0.70 2.96 -19.56
N ILE A 170 0.39 3.89 -18.65
CA ILE A 170 0.69 5.32 -18.73
C ILE A 170 1.74 5.65 -17.66
N ASP A 171 2.96 5.99 -18.06
CA ASP A 171 4.10 6.29 -17.18
C ASP A 171 4.73 7.65 -17.53
N SER A 172 4.35 8.74 -16.85
CA SER A 172 3.40 8.91 -15.76
C SER A 172 2.22 9.82 -16.15
N ILE A 173 1.15 9.82 -15.35
CA ILE A 173 -0.02 10.67 -15.59
C ILE A 173 0.30 12.18 -15.50
N GLN A 174 1.33 12.53 -14.73
CA GLN A 174 1.73 13.92 -14.51
C GLN A 174 2.31 14.58 -15.79
N THR A 175 2.82 13.78 -16.71
CA THR A 175 3.38 14.28 -17.98
C THR A 175 2.33 14.38 -19.09
N MET A 176 1.17 13.75 -18.91
CA MET A 176 0.09 13.76 -19.89
C MET A 176 -0.61 15.12 -19.94
N TYR A 177 -0.99 15.56 -21.13
CA TYR A 177 -1.70 16.81 -21.31
C TYR A 177 -2.73 16.77 -22.43
N GLN A 178 -3.68 17.68 -22.32
CA GLN A 178 -4.65 18.04 -23.35
C GLN A 178 -4.43 19.49 -23.81
N GLU A 179 -4.40 19.72 -25.09
CA GLU A 179 -4.24 21.06 -25.67
C GLU A 179 -5.39 22.01 -25.33
N GLU A 180 -6.59 21.46 -25.12
CA GLU A 180 -7.78 22.26 -24.81
C GLU A 180 -7.74 22.87 -23.40
N ILE A 181 -6.86 22.37 -22.53
CA ILE A 181 -6.71 22.83 -21.14
C ILE A 181 -5.50 23.75 -21.05
N SER A 182 -5.72 24.99 -20.64
CA SER A 182 -4.67 26.01 -20.61
C SER A 182 -3.65 25.86 -19.48
N SER A 183 -3.90 25.00 -18.48
CA SER A 183 -2.97 24.78 -17.37
C SER A 183 -1.83 23.85 -17.77
N ALA A 184 -0.69 23.99 -17.08
CA ALA A 184 0.52 23.22 -17.35
C ALA A 184 0.33 21.70 -17.13
N PRO A 185 1.08 20.84 -17.82
CA PRO A 185 1.16 19.42 -17.49
C PRO A 185 1.48 19.20 -16.01
N GLY A 186 0.87 18.19 -15.39
CA GLY A 186 1.03 17.92 -13.96
C GLY A 186 0.15 18.77 -13.03
N SER A 187 -0.54 19.78 -13.52
CA SER A 187 -1.55 20.53 -12.75
C SER A 187 -2.75 19.63 -12.39
N VAL A 188 -3.50 19.99 -11.34
CA VAL A 188 -4.67 19.23 -10.89
C VAL A 188 -5.70 19.07 -12.00
N SER A 189 -5.98 20.12 -12.74
CA SER A 189 -6.96 20.10 -13.85
C SER A 189 -6.50 19.20 -14.99
N GLN A 190 -5.24 19.28 -15.42
CA GLN A 190 -4.70 18.39 -16.45
C GLN A 190 -4.76 16.93 -16.04
N VAL A 191 -4.29 16.61 -14.82
CA VAL A 191 -4.25 15.24 -14.31
C VAL A 191 -5.66 14.66 -14.17
N ARG A 192 -6.64 15.43 -13.69
CA ARG A 192 -8.05 15.00 -13.57
C ARG A 192 -8.69 14.72 -14.92
N GLU A 193 -8.55 15.67 -15.87
CA GLU A 193 -9.17 15.51 -17.18
C GLU A 193 -8.51 14.39 -17.97
N SER A 194 -7.17 14.28 -17.91
CA SER A 194 -6.44 13.16 -18.48
C SER A 194 -6.95 11.81 -17.97
N THR A 195 -7.15 11.72 -16.66
CA THR A 195 -7.68 10.49 -16.02
C THR A 195 -9.13 10.23 -16.44
N SER A 196 -9.96 11.28 -16.59
CA SER A 196 -11.35 11.15 -17.06
C SER A 196 -11.43 10.54 -18.45
N ILE A 197 -10.55 10.96 -19.36
CA ILE A 197 -10.49 10.41 -20.72
C ILE A 197 -9.99 8.96 -20.70
N LEU A 198 -8.91 8.67 -19.96
CA LEU A 198 -8.42 7.32 -19.85
C LEU A 198 -9.48 6.37 -19.25
N MET A 199 -10.30 6.85 -18.31
CA MET A 199 -11.42 6.09 -17.77
C MET A 199 -12.51 5.83 -18.84
N GLN A 200 -12.82 6.82 -19.67
CA GLN A 200 -13.78 6.62 -20.78
C GLN A 200 -13.26 5.59 -21.79
N ILE A 201 -11.97 5.64 -22.13
CA ILE A 201 -11.31 4.66 -23.01
C ILE A 201 -11.37 3.26 -22.37
N ALA A 202 -10.98 3.15 -21.10
CA ALA A 202 -10.97 1.86 -20.38
C ALA A 202 -12.35 1.21 -20.39
N LYS A 203 -13.40 1.96 -19.98
CA LYS A 203 -14.78 1.45 -19.90
C LYS A 203 -15.43 1.28 -21.27
N GLY A 204 -15.16 2.19 -22.23
CA GLY A 204 -15.79 2.16 -23.57
C GLY A 204 -15.22 1.08 -24.47
N MET A 205 -13.95 0.75 -24.34
CA MET A 205 -13.25 -0.22 -25.18
C MET A 205 -12.91 -1.54 -24.47
N ASN A 206 -13.29 -1.69 -23.20
CA ASN A 206 -12.96 -2.84 -22.34
C ASN A 206 -11.45 -3.10 -22.24
N ILE A 207 -10.63 -2.04 -22.16
CA ILE A 207 -9.17 -2.07 -22.09
C ILE A 207 -8.76 -1.77 -20.66
N THR A 208 -7.86 -2.59 -20.08
CA THR A 208 -7.30 -2.26 -18.77
C THR A 208 -6.20 -1.21 -18.90
N ILE A 209 -6.26 -0.16 -18.07
CA ILE A 209 -5.26 0.90 -18.08
C ILE A 209 -4.61 1.00 -16.70
N PHE A 210 -3.27 0.83 -16.67
CA PHE A 210 -2.46 1.15 -15.50
C PHE A 210 -1.93 2.57 -15.63
N ILE A 211 -2.06 3.34 -14.56
CA ILE A 211 -1.56 4.72 -14.47
C ILE A 211 -0.50 4.78 -13.39
N VAL A 212 0.69 5.23 -13.71
CA VAL A 212 1.73 5.57 -12.73
C VAL A 212 1.50 6.99 -12.23
N GLY A 213 1.49 7.14 -10.89
CA GLY A 213 1.42 8.43 -10.22
C GLY A 213 2.58 8.62 -9.25
N HIS A 214 3.25 9.78 -9.29
CA HIS A 214 4.30 10.13 -8.34
C HIS A 214 3.71 10.91 -7.16
N VAL A 215 4.08 10.51 -5.93
CA VAL A 215 3.77 11.28 -4.72
C VAL A 215 4.77 12.44 -4.64
N THR A 216 4.27 13.67 -4.55
CA THR A 216 5.13 14.84 -4.40
C THR A 216 5.07 15.35 -2.97
N LYS A 217 6.22 15.51 -2.32
CA LYS A 217 6.35 16.10 -0.97
C LYS A 217 6.16 17.62 -0.97
N GLU A 218 6.28 18.28 -2.12
CA GLU A 218 6.39 19.75 -2.25
C GLU A 218 5.19 20.43 -2.93
N GLY A 219 4.08 19.77 -3.15
CA GLY A 219 2.80 20.39 -3.50
C GLY A 219 2.69 21.11 -4.87
N VAL A 220 3.72 21.06 -5.72
CA VAL A 220 3.70 21.75 -7.04
C VAL A 220 2.98 20.93 -8.12
N VAL A 221 2.97 19.63 -7.99
CA VAL A 221 2.37 18.69 -8.96
C VAL A 221 1.23 17.93 -8.29
N ALA A 222 0.12 17.70 -9.01
CA ALA A 222 -1.02 16.95 -8.49
C ALA A 222 -0.61 15.53 -8.09
N GLY A 223 -0.76 15.22 -6.80
CA GLY A 223 -0.46 13.90 -6.25
C GLY A 223 -1.52 12.86 -6.61
N PRO A 224 -1.23 11.56 -6.41
CA PRO A 224 -2.15 10.46 -6.72
C PRO A 224 -3.49 10.55 -5.97
N ARG A 225 -3.54 11.17 -4.80
CA ARG A 225 -4.78 11.35 -3.99
C ARG A 225 -5.91 12.04 -4.75
N VAL A 226 -5.58 12.94 -5.68
CA VAL A 226 -6.57 13.61 -6.55
C VAL A 226 -7.33 12.59 -7.41
N LEU A 227 -6.69 11.49 -7.76
CA LEU A 227 -7.19 10.46 -8.66
C LEU A 227 -7.90 9.29 -7.95
N GLU A 228 -7.68 9.12 -6.65
CA GLU A 228 -8.20 7.97 -5.88
C GLU A 228 -9.71 7.76 -6.06
N HIS A 229 -10.47 8.84 -6.15
CA HIS A 229 -11.93 8.76 -6.31
C HIS A 229 -12.34 8.38 -7.75
N MET A 230 -11.51 8.65 -8.74
CA MET A 230 -11.81 8.45 -10.15
C MET A 230 -11.49 7.04 -10.64
N VAL A 231 -10.46 6.41 -10.09
CA VAL A 231 -10.00 5.08 -10.51
C VAL A 231 -10.73 3.94 -9.80
N ASP A 232 -10.66 2.74 -10.37
CA ASP A 232 -11.30 1.55 -9.79
C ASP A 232 -10.44 0.92 -8.69
N THR A 233 -9.12 0.90 -8.88
CA THR A 233 -8.15 0.31 -7.95
C THR A 233 -7.01 1.31 -7.71
N VAL A 234 -6.58 1.42 -6.46
CA VAL A 234 -5.42 2.24 -6.04
C VAL A 234 -4.45 1.34 -5.32
N LEU A 235 -3.25 1.27 -5.84
CA LEU A 235 -2.12 0.54 -5.28
C LEU A 235 -1.04 1.55 -4.88
N TYR A 236 -0.54 1.45 -3.64
CA TYR A 236 0.59 2.26 -3.20
C TYR A 236 1.82 1.39 -2.94
N PHE A 237 2.95 1.78 -3.51
CA PHE A 237 4.25 1.29 -3.10
C PHE A 237 4.70 2.02 -1.84
N GLU A 238 4.99 1.26 -0.80
CA GLU A 238 5.54 1.69 0.48
C GLU A 238 6.93 1.06 0.68
N GLY A 239 7.80 1.75 1.39
CA GLY A 239 9.12 1.25 1.78
C GLY A 239 10.16 2.36 1.83
N ASP A 240 11.21 2.18 2.62
CA ASP A 240 12.37 3.04 2.63
C ASP A 240 13.24 2.76 1.39
N ARG A 241 13.87 3.80 0.82
CA ARG A 241 14.80 3.66 -0.31
C ARG A 241 16.00 2.75 0.01
N HIS A 242 16.35 2.67 1.27
CA HIS A 242 17.44 1.83 1.78
C HIS A 242 16.99 0.43 2.20
N ALA A 243 15.68 0.19 2.35
CA ALA A 243 15.15 -1.14 2.64
C ALA A 243 15.23 -2.03 1.39
N VAL A 244 15.56 -3.29 1.58
CA VAL A 244 15.62 -4.29 0.50
C VAL A 244 14.21 -4.56 -0.07
N TYR A 245 13.18 -4.41 0.77
CA TYR A 245 11.79 -4.76 0.45
C TYR A 245 10.94 -3.58 0.08
N ARG A 246 9.94 -3.91 -0.71
CA ARG A 246 8.89 -3.01 -1.15
C ARG A 246 7.55 -3.66 -0.87
N ILE A 247 6.66 -2.93 -0.24
CA ILE A 247 5.29 -3.36 0.01
C ILE A 247 4.39 -2.66 -0.99
N LEU A 248 3.59 -3.43 -1.70
CA LEU A 248 2.52 -2.92 -2.54
C LEU A 248 1.21 -3.09 -1.80
N ARG A 249 0.58 -1.99 -1.40
CA ARG A 249 -0.68 -1.99 -0.63
C ARG A 249 -1.87 -1.61 -1.50
N GLY A 250 -2.94 -2.38 -1.43
CA GLY A 250 -4.24 -2.06 -2.01
C GLY A 250 -5.02 -1.11 -1.10
N VAL A 251 -5.08 0.17 -1.45
CA VAL A 251 -5.79 1.21 -0.67
C VAL A 251 -7.26 1.29 -1.08
N LYS A 252 -7.54 1.07 -2.35
CA LYS A 252 -8.89 1.00 -2.91
C LYS A 252 -8.96 -0.12 -3.93
N ASN A 253 -10.00 -0.95 -3.84
CA ASN A 253 -10.27 -1.97 -4.84
C ASN A 253 -11.79 -2.21 -4.95
N ARG A 254 -12.38 -1.88 -6.12
CA ARG A 254 -13.79 -2.13 -6.40
C ARG A 254 -14.10 -3.60 -6.69
N PHE A 255 -13.06 -4.38 -6.95
CA PHE A 255 -13.16 -5.77 -7.43
C PHE A 255 -12.67 -6.79 -6.42
N GLY A 256 -12.25 -6.36 -5.23
CA GLY A 256 -11.71 -7.24 -4.21
C GLY A 256 -11.53 -6.57 -2.86
N SER A 257 -10.86 -7.26 -1.95
CA SER A 257 -10.52 -6.74 -0.63
C SER A 257 -9.59 -5.52 -0.73
N THR A 258 -9.75 -4.59 0.18
CA THR A 258 -8.79 -3.51 0.44
C THR A 258 -7.85 -3.91 1.56
N ASN A 259 -6.72 -3.22 1.67
CA ASN A 259 -5.64 -3.49 2.65
C ASN A 259 -4.85 -4.79 2.43
N GLU A 260 -5.10 -5.50 1.32
CA GLU A 260 -4.20 -6.59 0.91
C GLU A 260 -2.83 -6.03 0.57
N ILE A 261 -1.78 -6.79 0.90
CA ILE A 261 -0.41 -6.43 0.57
C ILE A 261 0.27 -7.47 -0.29
N GLY A 262 1.13 -6.99 -1.19
CA GLY A 262 2.13 -7.77 -1.92
C GLY A 262 3.52 -7.37 -1.44
N VAL A 263 4.39 -8.33 -1.23
CA VAL A 263 5.76 -8.09 -0.76
C VAL A 263 6.76 -8.45 -1.85
N PHE A 264 7.62 -7.51 -2.17
CA PHE A 264 8.63 -7.63 -3.22
C PHE A 264 10.02 -7.30 -2.67
N GLU A 265 11.02 -7.97 -3.19
CA GLU A 265 12.43 -7.66 -3.00
C GLU A 265 12.97 -6.95 -4.24
N MET A 266 13.68 -5.83 -4.06
CA MET A 266 14.34 -5.15 -5.17
C MET A 266 15.67 -5.83 -5.47
N ARG A 267 15.79 -6.42 -6.66
CA ARG A 267 17.01 -7.07 -7.18
C ARG A 267 17.55 -6.35 -8.41
N THR A 268 18.71 -6.77 -8.87
CA THR A 268 19.36 -6.21 -10.07
C THR A 268 18.48 -6.40 -11.32
N GLU A 269 17.80 -7.53 -11.40
CA GLU A 269 16.93 -7.94 -12.53
C GLU A 269 15.51 -7.35 -12.42
N GLY A 270 15.18 -6.67 -11.30
CA GLY A 270 13.88 -6.09 -11.06
C GLY A 270 13.30 -6.47 -9.70
N LEU A 271 11.99 -6.55 -9.61
CA LEU A 271 11.25 -6.94 -8.41
C LEU A 271 11.05 -8.45 -8.38
N ALA A 272 11.49 -9.10 -7.32
CA ALA A 272 11.21 -10.50 -7.01
C ALA A 272 10.11 -10.60 -5.96
N GLU A 273 9.19 -11.54 -6.14
CA GLU A 273 8.13 -11.80 -5.18
C GLU A 273 8.67 -12.49 -3.92
N VAL A 274 8.21 -12.07 -2.75
CA VAL A 274 8.55 -12.71 -1.48
C VAL A 274 7.40 -13.65 -1.08
N GLU A 275 7.58 -14.94 -1.33
CA GLU A 275 6.52 -15.95 -1.08
C GLU A 275 6.18 -16.06 0.42
N ASN A 276 7.17 -15.92 1.30
CA ASN A 276 7.00 -15.98 2.73
C ASN A 276 7.60 -14.74 3.43
N PRO A 277 6.86 -13.63 3.54
CA PRO A 277 7.34 -12.43 4.21
C PRO A 277 7.70 -12.66 5.68
N SER A 278 6.99 -13.55 6.38
CA SER A 278 7.25 -13.83 7.79
C SER A 278 8.63 -14.45 8.01
N GLU A 279 8.97 -15.48 7.24
CA GLU A 279 10.29 -16.13 7.31
C GLU A 279 11.40 -15.11 7.06
N PHE A 280 11.14 -14.24 6.13
CA PHE A 280 12.06 -13.20 5.74
C PHE A 280 12.24 -12.13 6.84
N MET A 281 11.13 -11.64 7.44
CA MET A 281 11.15 -10.63 8.51
C MET A 281 11.83 -11.15 9.80
N LEU A 282 11.91 -12.46 9.97
CA LEU A 282 12.57 -13.09 11.10
C LEU A 282 14.03 -13.46 10.82
N ASN A 283 14.50 -13.28 9.59
CA ASN A 283 15.88 -13.60 9.22
C ASN A 283 16.87 -12.65 9.90
N GLY A 284 17.91 -13.21 10.51
CA GLY A 284 18.92 -12.46 11.26
C GLY A 284 18.51 -12.06 12.69
N ARG A 285 17.41 -12.62 13.21
CA ARG A 285 17.04 -12.46 14.60
C ARG A 285 18.16 -12.98 15.50
N PRO A 286 18.58 -12.19 16.52
CA PRO A 286 19.59 -12.66 17.47
C PRO A 286 19.04 -13.79 18.35
N GLU A 287 19.81 -14.83 18.52
CA GLU A 287 19.57 -15.88 19.51
C GLU A 287 19.93 -15.34 20.90
N ASP A 288 19.18 -15.76 21.93
CA ASP A 288 19.46 -15.43 23.35
C ASP A 288 19.57 -13.93 23.70
N ALA A 289 18.85 -13.04 22.97
CA ALA A 289 18.81 -11.63 23.26
C ALA A 289 17.56 -11.22 24.07
N SER A 290 17.75 -10.52 25.19
CA SER A 290 16.65 -9.88 25.89
C SER A 290 16.08 -8.73 25.06
N GLY A 291 14.76 -8.49 25.20
CA GLY A 291 14.08 -7.41 24.48
C GLY A 291 13.62 -7.76 23.07
N SER A 292 13.83 -8.99 22.58
CA SER A 292 13.33 -9.47 21.29
C SER A 292 12.12 -10.39 21.47
N VAL A 293 11.03 -10.09 20.75
CA VAL A 293 9.78 -10.87 20.77
C VAL A 293 9.23 -10.98 19.35
N VAL A 294 8.75 -12.18 18.99
CA VAL A 294 7.99 -12.34 17.74
C VAL A 294 6.51 -12.11 17.99
N ALA A 295 5.92 -11.22 17.21
CA ALA A 295 4.48 -10.96 17.20
C ALA A 295 3.88 -11.31 15.84
N CYS A 296 2.56 -11.53 15.80
CA CYS A 296 1.83 -11.73 14.57
C CYS A 296 0.87 -10.57 14.31
N SER A 297 1.11 -9.83 13.23
CA SER A 297 0.22 -8.81 12.67
C SER A 297 -0.60 -9.39 11.52
N MET A 298 -1.78 -8.82 11.26
CA MET A 298 -2.57 -9.09 10.05
C MET A 298 -2.51 -7.90 9.11
N GLU A 299 -2.12 -8.15 7.88
CA GLU A 299 -2.20 -7.19 6.80
C GLU A 299 -3.21 -7.71 5.76
N GLY A 300 -4.41 -7.09 5.77
CA GLY A 300 -5.56 -7.64 5.04
C GLY A 300 -5.96 -9.00 5.57
N THR A 301 -5.84 -10.03 4.76
CA THR A 301 -6.10 -11.43 5.13
C THR A 301 -4.83 -12.22 5.44
N ARG A 302 -3.64 -11.60 5.36
CA ARG A 302 -2.35 -12.28 5.49
C ARG A 302 -1.76 -12.09 6.89
N PRO A 303 -1.52 -13.18 7.64
CA PRO A 303 -0.72 -13.10 8.86
C PRO A 303 0.75 -12.87 8.50
N ILE A 304 1.40 -11.93 9.19
CA ILE A 304 2.82 -11.62 9.05
C ILE A 304 3.45 -11.67 10.42
N LEU A 305 4.46 -12.51 10.57
CA LEU A 305 5.28 -12.55 11.76
C LEU A 305 6.38 -11.49 11.67
N ILE A 306 6.50 -10.73 12.74
CA ILE A 306 7.46 -9.63 12.86
C ILE A 306 8.23 -9.74 14.16
N GLU A 307 9.49 -9.36 14.12
CA GLU A 307 10.27 -9.17 15.33
C GLU A 307 10.06 -7.76 15.90
N ILE A 308 9.70 -7.69 17.17
CA ILE A 308 9.64 -6.46 17.95
C ILE A 308 10.85 -6.44 18.88
N GLN A 309 11.65 -5.40 18.77
CA GLN A 309 12.82 -5.17 19.59
C GLN A 309 12.58 -3.99 20.54
N ALA A 310 12.91 -4.16 21.80
CA ALA A 310 12.86 -3.12 22.81
C ALA A 310 14.21 -3.01 23.54
N LEU A 311 14.68 -1.80 23.72
CA LEU A 311 15.84 -1.50 24.56
C LEU A 311 15.41 -0.52 25.65
N ILE A 312 15.48 -0.95 26.89
CA ILE A 312 15.15 -0.17 28.08
C ILE A 312 16.41 0.04 28.91
N CYS A 313 16.77 1.29 29.17
CA CYS A 313 17.92 1.64 30.00
C CYS A 313 17.61 2.80 30.93
N GLN A 314 18.36 2.94 32.03
CA GLN A 314 18.23 4.09 32.94
C GLN A 314 18.59 5.37 32.22
N SER A 315 17.74 6.40 32.38
CA SER A 315 18.00 7.72 31.81
C SER A 315 18.99 8.51 32.68
N ASN A 316 20.10 8.91 32.06
CA ASN A 316 21.12 9.72 32.76
C ASN A 316 20.88 11.23 32.63
N LEU A 317 19.86 11.66 31.87
CA LEU A 317 19.64 13.07 31.50
C LEU A 317 18.45 13.73 32.20
N GLY A 318 17.82 13.07 33.17
CA GLY A 318 16.69 13.61 33.93
C GLY A 318 15.36 13.65 33.16
N ILE A 319 15.36 13.64 31.83
CA ILE A 319 14.18 13.54 30.95
C ILE A 319 14.32 12.29 30.11
N PRO A 320 13.50 11.26 30.35
CA PRO A 320 13.56 10.01 29.62
C PRO A 320 13.25 10.19 28.12
N ARG A 321 14.06 9.58 27.29
CA ARG A 321 13.88 9.56 25.83
C ARG A 321 13.05 8.35 25.45
N ARG A 322 12.12 8.54 24.54
CA ARG A 322 11.31 7.47 23.99
C ARG A 322 11.33 7.57 22.49
N THR A 323 11.59 6.46 21.81
CA THR A 323 11.65 6.39 20.36
C THR A 323 10.90 5.14 19.90
N ALA A 324 10.09 5.28 18.86
CA ALA A 324 9.41 4.18 18.23
C ALA A 324 9.68 4.22 16.73
N ALA A 325 10.21 3.12 16.18
CA ALA A 325 10.41 2.90 14.78
C ALA A 325 9.52 1.75 14.30
N GLY A 326 8.78 1.94 13.23
CA GLY A 326 7.86 0.93 12.69
C GLY A 326 6.50 0.81 13.38
N THR A 327 6.25 1.56 14.48
CA THR A 327 4.95 1.61 15.17
C THR A 327 4.62 3.03 15.67
N ASP A 328 3.39 3.24 16.14
CA ASP A 328 2.94 4.54 16.63
C ASP A 328 3.59 4.90 17.98
N TYR A 329 4.23 6.05 18.04
CA TYR A 329 4.89 6.56 19.24
C TYR A 329 3.95 6.74 20.42
N ASN A 330 2.73 7.25 20.18
CA ASN A 330 1.75 7.49 21.25
C ASN A 330 1.25 6.15 21.81
N ARG A 331 1.08 5.15 20.94
CA ARG A 331 0.70 3.79 21.38
C ARG A 331 1.75 3.20 22.31
N VAL A 332 3.03 3.30 21.98
CA VAL A 332 4.11 2.85 22.88
C VAL A 332 4.07 3.54 24.24
N ASN A 333 3.85 4.86 24.28
CA ASN A 333 3.72 5.62 25.53
C ASN A 333 2.54 5.13 26.38
N LEU A 334 1.40 4.85 25.76
CA LEU A 334 0.23 4.29 26.46
C LEU A 334 0.55 2.91 27.05
N LEU A 335 1.19 2.03 26.31
CA LEU A 335 1.57 0.70 26.78
C LEU A 335 2.59 0.76 27.93
N MET A 336 3.54 1.66 27.88
CA MET A 336 4.48 1.91 28.99
C MET A 336 3.74 2.38 30.26
N ALA A 337 2.78 3.28 30.13
CA ALA A 337 1.95 3.73 31.26
C ALA A 337 1.09 2.58 31.86
N VAL A 338 0.59 1.67 31.00
CA VAL A 338 -0.11 0.46 31.46
C VAL A 338 0.85 -0.45 32.24
N LEU A 339 2.07 -0.69 31.75
CA LEU A 339 3.08 -1.49 32.46
C LEU A 339 3.41 -0.88 33.83
N GLU A 340 3.60 0.42 33.89
CA GLU A 340 3.89 1.11 35.14
C GLU A 340 2.74 0.99 36.15
N LYS A 341 1.52 1.32 35.74
CA LYS A 341 0.38 1.36 36.64
C LYS A 341 -0.20 -0.04 37.00
N ARG A 342 -0.17 -0.99 36.03
CA ARG A 342 -0.83 -2.31 36.19
C ARG A 342 0.12 -3.44 36.49
N ALA A 343 1.36 -3.38 36.00
CA ALA A 343 2.36 -4.41 36.27
C ALA A 343 3.36 -4.01 37.36
N GLY A 344 3.39 -2.72 37.77
CA GLY A 344 4.25 -2.23 38.86
C GLY A 344 5.72 -2.06 38.42
N LEU A 345 5.98 -1.86 37.14
CA LEU A 345 7.33 -1.57 36.63
C LEU A 345 7.66 -0.07 36.78
N HIS A 346 8.89 0.25 37.11
CA HIS A 346 9.33 1.65 37.23
C HIS A 346 9.99 2.13 35.94
N LEU A 347 9.15 2.52 34.95
CA LEU A 347 9.60 2.92 33.62
C LEU A 347 9.67 4.45 33.44
N SER A 348 9.17 5.24 34.38
CA SER A 348 9.16 6.71 34.32
C SER A 348 10.55 7.33 34.27
N SER A 349 11.59 6.64 34.79
CA SER A 349 12.98 7.08 34.77
C SER A 349 13.82 6.37 33.70
N CYS A 350 13.22 5.61 32.80
CA CYS A 350 13.94 4.83 31.79
C CYS A 350 13.78 5.42 30.40
N ASP A 351 14.89 5.44 29.65
CA ASP A 351 14.86 5.59 28.20
C ASP A 351 14.30 4.32 27.57
N ALA A 352 13.50 4.47 26.52
CA ALA A 352 12.87 3.35 25.82
C ALA A 352 12.98 3.53 24.30
N TYR A 353 13.55 2.51 23.66
CA TYR A 353 13.70 2.45 22.22
C TYR A 353 13.00 1.20 21.73
N ILE A 354 11.96 1.36 20.90
CA ILE A 354 11.18 0.27 20.32
C ILE A 354 11.37 0.29 18.81
N ASN A 355 11.66 -0.88 18.24
CA ASN A 355 11.86 -1.06 16.80
C ASN A 355 11.12 -2.29 16.30
N ILE A 356 10.38 -2.15 15.20
CA ILE A 356 9.89 -3.29 14.43
C ILE A 356 10.93 -3.58 13.36
N ALA A 357 11.52 -4.78 13.41
CA ALA A 357 12.53 -5.20 12.44
C ALA A 357 11.96 -5.27 11.02
N GLY A 358 12.83 -5.09 10.01
CA GLY A 358 12.45 -5.15 8.59
C GLY A 358 11.98 -3.83 7.97
N GLY A 359 11.94 -2.71 8.74
CA GLY A 359 11.62 -1.37 8.20
C GLY A 359 10.16 -1.17 7.77
N ILE A 360 9.25 -2.01 8.27
CA ILE A 360 7.81 -1.95 7.97
C ILE A 360 7.08 -1.20 9.08
N LYS A 361 6.07 -0.42 8.70
CA LYS A 361 5.16 0.19 9.68
C LYS A 361 3.99 -0.73 9.95
N MET A 362 3.82 -1.10 11.23
CA MET A 362 2.73 -1.93 11.73
C MET A 362 1.94 -1.16 12.78
N ASN A 363 0.65 -0.94 12.51
CA ASN A 363 -0.24 -0.18 13.40
C ASN A 363 -1.41 -1.04 13.90
N GLU A 364 -1.38 -2.35 13.68
CA GLU A 364 -2.42 -3.25 14.15
C GLU A 364 -2.34 -3.41 15.67
N PRO A 365 -3.45 -3.20 16.43
CA PRO A 365 -3.44 -3.33 17.89
C PRO A 365 -3.03 -4.72 18.40
N ALA A 366 -3.13 -5.77 17.59
CA ALA A 366 -2.72 -7.12 17.99
C ALA A 366 -1.23 -7.24 18.33
N ILE A 367 -0.37 -6.30 17.93
CA ILE A 367 1.05 -6.30 18.30
C ILE A 367 1.34 -5.72 19.68
N ASP A 368 0.36 -5.11 20.35
CA ASP A 368 0.52 -4.47 21.67
C ASP A 368 1.14 -5.41 22.70
N LEU A 369 0.63 -6.65 22.77
CA LEU A 369 1.12 -7.64 23.72
C LEU A 369 2.59 -7.98 23.43
N GLY A 370 2.99 -8.03 22.18
CA GLY A 370 4.39 -8.19 21.77
C GLY A 370 5.27 -7.03 22.21
N ILE A 371 4.80 -5.78 22.02
CA ILE A 371 5.52 -4.57 22.48
C ILE A 371 5.70 -4.61 24.00
N ILE A 372 4.64 -4.91 24.75
CA ILE A 372 4.68 -5.03 26.21
C ILE A 372 5.70 -6.07 26.67
N LEU A 373 5.66 -7.26 26.07
CA LEU A 373 6.56 -8.33 26.47
C LEU A 373 8.02 -8.08 26.06
N ALA A 374 8.26 -7.39 24.94
CA ALA A 374 9.59 -6.93 24.55
C ALA A 374 10.15 -5.91 25.59
N ILE A 375 9.33 -4.93 25.99
CA ILE A 375 9.70 -3.96 27.03
C ILE A 375 10.04 -4.66 28.35
N VAL A 376 9.19 -5.60 28.79
CA VAL A 376 9.41 -6.35 30.05
C VAL A 376 10.66 -7.22 29.98
N SER A 377 10.87 -7.90 28.86
CA SER A 377 12.07 -8.72 28.60
C SER A 377 13.34 -7.89 28.71
N SER A 378 13.40 -6.74 28.03
CA SER A 378 14.53 -5.83 28.11
C SER A 378 14.72 -5.22 29.51
N TYR A 379 13.64 -4.77 30.17
CA TYR A 379 13.71 -4.17 31.51
C TYR A 379 14.21 -5.14 32.58
N LYS A 380 13.85 -6.44 32.45
CA LYS A 380 14.26 -7.49 33.40
C LYS A 380 15.53 -8.25 32.96
N ASP A 381 16.05 -7.92 31.79
CA ASP A 381 17.16 -8.62 31.14
C ASP A 381 16.94 -10.14 31.09
N LYS A 382 15.73 -10.55 30.62
CA LYS A 382 15.35 -11.95 30.49
C LYS A 382 14.98 -12.28 29.05
N VAL A 383 15.61 -13.29 28.50
CA VAL A 383 15.34 -13.81 27.16
C VAL A 383 13.97 -14.48 27.12
N ILE A 384 13.20 -14.22 26.06
CA ILE A 384 11.97 -14.97 25.75
C ILE A 384 12.33 -16.06 24.75
N ASP A 385 11.82 -17.27 25.00
CA ASP A 385 12.03 -18.42 24.13
C ASP A 385 11.76 -18.06 22.66
N GLU A 386 12.73 -18.33 21.80
CA GLU A 386 12.70 -17.97 20.37
C GLU A 386 11.56 -18.61 19.59
N LYS A 387 11.02 -19.75 20.07
CA LYS A 387 9.88 -20.46 19.47
C LYS A 387 8.54 -20.02 20.04
N THR A 388 8.53 -18.94 20.82
CA THR A 388 7.31 -18.31 21.33
C THR A 388 6.88 -17.15 20.45
N ILE A 389 5.61 -17.11 20.09
CA ILE A 389 4.96 -16.01 19.39
C ILE A 389 3.86 -15.40 20.25
N VAL A 390 3.63 -14.11 20.09
CA VAL A 390 2.69 -13.36 20.92
C VAL A 390 1.79 -12.50 20.06
N PHE A 391 0.52 -12.40 20.42
CA PHE A 391 -0.36 -11.39 19.85
C PHE A 391 -1.56 -11.11 20.78
N GLY A 392 -2.05 -9.87 20.77
CA GLY A 392 -3.21 -9.42 21.55
C GLY A 392 -3.23 -7.92 21.68
N GLU A 393 -4.42 -7.32 21.63
CA GLU A 393 -4.62 -5.91 21.93
C GLU A 393 -4.60 -5.72 23.45
N VAL A 394 -4.01 -4.62 23.92
CA VAL A 394 -3.97 -4.29 25.34
C VAL A 394 -4.70 -3.01 25.64
N GLY A 395 -5.70 -3.08 26.53
CA GLY A 395 -6.44 -1.93 27.01
C GLY A 395 -5.78 -1.22 28.18
N LEU A 396 -6.26 0.00 28.49
CA LEU A 396 -5.69 0.86 29.56
C LEU A 396 -5.85 0.30 30.97
N SER A 397 -6.78 -0.66 31.20
CA SER A 397 -6.91 -1.38 32.45
C SER A 397 -5.89 -2.53 32.59
N GLY A 398 -5.12 -2.80 31.56
CA GLY A 398 -4.19 -3.93 31.47
C GLY A 398 -4.86 -5.24 31.05
N GLU A 399 -6.10 -5.19 30.58
CA GLU A 399 -6.81 -6.33 29.99
C GLU A 399 -6.25 -6.67 28.61
N VAL A 400 -6.22 -7.96 28.27
CA VAL A 400 -5.89 -8.44 26.93
C VAL A 400 -7.19 -8.74 26.19
N ARG A 401 -7.42 -8.02 25.11
CA ARG A 401 -8.65 -8.02 24.33
C ARG A 401 -8.62 -8.97 23.16
N ALA A 402 -9.80 -9.35 22.69
CA ALA A 402 -9.96 -10.15 21.50
C ALA A 402 -9.36 -9.47 20.26
N ILE A 403 -8.80 -10.31 19.39
CA ILE A 403 -8.29 -9.89 18.08
C ILE A 403 -8.96 -10.70 16.97
N SER A 404 -8.95 -10.16 15.76
CA SER A 404 -9.47 -10.87 14.60
C SER A 404 -8.53 -11.99 14.16
N MET A 405 -9.09 -13.02 13.51
CA MET A 405 -8.36 -14.08 12.79
C MET A 405 -7.30 -14.81 13.64
N ALA A 406 -7.58 -15.07 14.93
CA ALA A 406 -6.67 -15.75 15.84
C ALA A 406 -6.23 -17.13 15.32
N GLU A 407 -7.14 -17.89 14.72
CA GLU A 407 -6.85 -19.20 14.11
C GLU A 407 -5.76 -19.09 13.03
N GLN A 408 -5.90 -18.14 12.11
CA GLN A 408 -4.96 -17.95 11.01
C GLN A 408 -3.56 -17.56 11.52
N ARG A 409 -3.48 -16.72 12.56
CA ARG A 409 -2.22 -16.34 13.21
C ARG A 409 -1.52 -17.54 13.83
N ILE A 410 -2.28 -18.41 14.51
CA ILE A 410 -1.74 -19.64 15.13
C ILE A 410 -1.29 -20.61 14.03
N MET A 411 -2.04 -20.75 12.94
CA MET A 411 -1.67 -21.63 11.83
C MET A 411 -0.38 -21.18 11.15
N GLU A 412 -0.20 -19.88 10.93
CA GLU A 412 1.05 -19.34 10.34
C GLU A 412 2.23 -19.53 11.30
N ALA A 413 2.04 -19.27 12.59
CA ALA A 413 3.06 -19.55 13.62
C ALA A 413 3.51 -21.02 13.59
N LYS A 414 2.56 -21.94 13.56
CA LYS A 414 2.85 -23.38 13.49
C LYS A 414 3.57 -23.77 12.21
N LYS A 415 3.14 -23.23 11.05
CA LYS A 415 3.78 -23.47 9.74
C LYS A 415 5.25 -23.07 9.74
N LEU A 416 5.60 -21.99 10.46
CA LEU A 416 6.96 -21.48 10.58
C LEU A 416 7.76 -22.11 11.75
N GLY A 417 7.23 -23.17 12.38
CA GLY A 417 7.95 -23.96 13.38
C GLY A 417 7.91 -23.39 14.79
N PHE A 418 7.06 -22.39 15.08
CA PHE A 418 6.83 -21.94 16.45
C PHE A 418 6.13 -23.02 17.26
N GLN A 419 6.49 -23.13 18.54
CA GLN A 419 6.02 -24.19 19.43
C GLN A 419 5.03 -23.68 20.46
N ARG A 420 5.02 -22.36 20.74
CA ARG A 420 4.21 -21.74 21.77
C ARG A 420 3.58 -20.44 21.28
N VAL A 421 2.30 -20.23 21.63
CA VAL A 421 1.54 -18.99 21.33
C VAL A 421 0.97 -18.42 22.60
N ILE A 422 1.26 -17.15 22.90
CA ILE A 422 0.61 -16.38 23.96
C ILE A 422 -0.42 -15.47 23.30
N TYR A 423 -1.70 -15.63 23.63
CA TYR A 423 -2.79 -14.97 22.93
C TYR A 423 -3.95 -14.64 23.86
N PRO A 424 -4.93 -13.78 23.42
CA PRO A 424 -6.06 -13.43 24.28
C PRO A 424 -6.93 -14.64 24.61
N LYS A 425 -7.12 -14.92 25.89
CA LYS A 425 -7.96 -16.04 26.38
C LYS A 425 -9.38 -15.98 25.83
N VAL A 426 -9.92 -14.79 25.62
CA VAL A 426 -11.27 -14.58 25.06
C VAL A 426 -11.39 -15.08 23.60
N CYS A 427 -10.27 -15.30 22.89
CA CYS A 427 -10.25 -15.90 21.55
C CYS A 427 -10.23 -17.42 21.58
N GLU A 428 -10.18 -18.07 22.76
CA GLU A 428 -10.16 -19.52 22.89
C GLU A 428 -11.49 -20.13 22.44
N ASN A 429 -11.45 -20.97 21.42
CA ASN A 429 -12.61 -21.71 20.90
C ASN A 429 -12.11 -23.02 20.23
N GLU A 430 -13.03 -23.84 19.71
CA GLU A 430 -12.66 -25.10 19.05
C GLU A 430 -11.73 -24.93 17.85
N ARG A 431 -11.88 -23.83 17.08
CA ARG A 431 -11.06 -23.53 15.89
C ARG A 431 -9.65 -23.11 16.24
N THR A 432 -9.45 -22.47 17.39
CA THR A 432 -8.12 -22.08 17.87
C THR A 432 -7.35 -23.24 18.51
N ARG A 433 -8.00 -24.37 18.84
CA ARG A 433 -7.35 -25.57 19.39
C ARG A 433 -6.57 -26.35 18.34
N ILE A 434 -5.43 -25.83 17.93
CA ILE A 434 -4.57 -26.42 16.91
C ILE A 434 -3.59 -27.39 17.54
N LYS A 435 -3.60 -28.67 17.13
CA LYS A 435 -2.68 -29.71 17.65
C LYS A 435 -1.24 -29.39 17.26
N GLY A 436 -0.28 -29.68 18.14
CA GLY A 436 1.16 -29.58 17.88
C GLY A 436 1.77 -28.19 18.09
N ILE A 437 1.07 -27.30 18.80
CA ILE A 437 1.57 -26.04 19.31
C ILE A 437 0.94 -25.78 20.68
N GLU A 438 1.73 -25.30 21.64
CA GLU A 438 1.26 -24.94 22.98
C GLU A 438 0.52 -23.61 22.93
N LEU A 439 -0.68 -23.55 23.49
CA LEU A 439 -1.55 -22.38 23.48
C LEU A 439 -1.73 -21.86 24.91
N VAL A 440 -1.26 -20.64 25.15
CA VAL A 440 -1.34 -19.96 26.43
C VAL A 440 -2.29 -18.78 26.35
N GLY A 441 -3.54 -19.00 26.73
CA GLY A 441 -4.56 -17.94 26.78
C GLY A 441 -4.35 -17.05 28.01
N VAL A 442 -4.23 -15.71 27.79
CA VAL A 442 -4.02 -14.72 28.83
C VAL A 442 -5.15 -13.68 28.83
N SER A 443 -5.58 -13.23 30.02
CA SER A 443 -6.67 -12.26 30.20
C SER A 443 -6.16 -10.86 30.51
N ASN A 444 -4.92 -10.74 31.00
CA ASN A 444 -4.33 -9.47 31.39
C ASN A 444 -2.78 -9.51 31.24
N VAL A 445 -2.18 -8.32 31.29
CA VAL A 445 -0.74 -8.13 31.14
C VAL A 445 0.07 -8.88 32.20
N ARG A 446 -0.42 -9.00 33.44
CA ARG A 446 0.31 -9.75 34.50
C ARG A 446 0.39 -11.24 34.21
N GLU A 447 -0.69 -11.82 33.68
CA GLU A 447 -0.68 -13.23 33.23
C GLU A 447 0.30 -13.43 32.08
N ALA A 448 0.28 -12.53 31.10
CA ALA A 448 1.21 -12.58 29.99
C ALA A 448 2.70 -12.50 30.42
N ILE A 449 3.01 -11.61 31.36
CA ILE A 449 4.35 -11.46 31.94
C ILE A 449 4.78 -12.74 32.66
N ARG A 450 3.89 -13.37 33.43
CA ARG A 450 4.19 -14.66 34.11
C ARG A 450 4.41 -15.81 33.12
N ALA A 451 3.77 -15.74 31.97
CA ALA A 451 3.91 -16.77 30.94
C ALA A 451 5.27 -16.79 30.26
N ILE A 452 6.02 -15.66 30.29
CA ILE A 452 7.36 -15.54 29.66
C ILE A 452 8.51 -15.54 30.66
N LEU A 453 8.25 -15.34 31.94
CA LEU A 453 9.27 -15.29 33.02
C LEU A 453 9.38 -16.62 33.77
#